data_39bfd473d2c6a55efcff08a0f0567a43
#
_entry.id   39bfd473d2c6a55efcff08a0f0567a43
#
_cell.length_a   1.000
_cell.length_b   1.000
_cell.length_c   1.000
_cell.angle_alpha   90.00
_cell.angle_beta   90.00
_cell.angle_gamma   90.00
#
_symmetry.space_group_name_H-M   'P 1'
#
loop_
_entity.id
_entity.type
_entity.pdbx_description
1 polymer ?
#
loop_
_entity_poly.entity_id
_entity_poly.type
_entity_poly.pdbx_seq_one_letter_code
_entity_poly.pdbx_strand_id
1 'polypeptide(L)'
;MNKKKETMILALALLAAAPVVSQAETPAIPDSTRTALESGRSQAEIMMRRNEWSDRQRLSSAKGSEEARVENRTVETPSLNLPDTETVKVKDFVIEGQDIFHEETLQALLADQKGKELSFQDIQEGADRITRYFRKKGYIVAKTYIPPQDVTDGIIHYKVEVGRFDTPSITNKTKIRDSAIEKQAQAVKEGEYVTRDKLERAVWLVSDMAGADARVALSQGSQPGTVKLDMTVEPYIGKHGLISADNYGSRAMGYNEYSLDYDFWNPARNGDHLIASISTTGRHMFN
;
A
#
# COMPACT_ATOMS: atom_id res chain seq x y z
N MET A 1 -14.25 37.37 -23.30
CA MET A 1 -14.31 37.64 -21.87
C MET A 1 -14.87 36.39 -21.19
N ASN A 2 -14.10 35.83 -20.29
CA ASN A 2 -14.13 34.38 -19.95
C ASN A 2 -15.23 34.03 -18.93
N LYS A 3 -16.21 33.17 -19.27
CA LYS A 3 -17.29 32.69 -18.38
C LYS A 3 -16.77 32.14 -17.01
N LYS A 4 -15.51 31.69 -16.94
CA LYS A 4 -14.86 31.22 -15.70
C LYS A 4 -14.55 32.35 -14.69
N LYS A 5 -14.38 33.59 -15.13
CA LYS A 5 -14.14 34.72 -14.23
C LYS A 5 -15.43 35.21 -13.54
N GLU A 6 -16.55 35.10 -14.25
CA GLU A 6 -17.87 35.49 -13.69
C GLU A 6 -18.36 34.54 -12.62
N THR A 7 -18.09 33.22 -12.76
CA THR A 7 -18.48 32.21 -11.75
C THR A 7 -17.68 32.34 -10.43
N MET A 8 -16.41 32.76 -10.52
CA MET A 8 -15.57 32.96 -9.34
C MET A 8 -15.95 34.24 -8.57
N ILE A 9 -16.35 35.30 -9.27
CA ILE A 9 -16.81 36.56 -8.68
C ILE A 9 -18.18 36.37 -8.01
N LEU A 10 -19.07 35.54 -8.57
CA LEU A 10 -20.37 35.23 -7.97
C LEU A 10 -20.25 34.43 -6.66
N ALA A 11 -19.29 33.49 -6.57
CA ALA A 11 -19.05 32.73 -5.35
C ALA A 11 -18.52 33.58 -4.20
N LEU A 12 -17.69 34.60 -4.49
CA LEU A 12 -17.17 35.54 -3.50
C LEU A 12 -18.25 36.51 -3.00
N ALA A 13 -19.21 36.92 -3.85
CA ALA A 13 -20.29 37.82 -3.49
C ALA A 13 -21.35 37.16 -2.57
N LEU A 14 -21.56 35.84 -2.66
CA LEU A 14 -22.49 35.14 -1.78
C LEU A 14 -21.97 34.97 -0.35
N LEU A 15 -20.65 35.00 -0.13
CA LEU A 15 -20.04 34.92 1.21
C LEU A 15 -20.19 36.22 2.02
N ALA A 16 -20.44 37.36 1.39
CA ALA A 16 -20.55 38.65 2.06
C ALA A 16 -21.92 38.93 2.73
N ALA A 17 -22.92 38.06 2.51
CA ALA A 17 -24.30 38.29 2.93
C ALA A 17 -24.80 37.37 4.06
N ALA A 18 -23.90 36.81 4.89
CA ALA A 18 -24.30 35.95 6.02
C ALA A 18 -24.83 36.79 7.20
N PRO A 19 -26.00 36.45 7.83
CA PRO A 19 -26.59 37.21 8.91
C PRO A 19 -25.76 37.12 10.20
N VAL A 20 -25.60 38.26 10.88
CA VAL A 20 -24.97 38.36 12.20
C VAL A 20 -25.92 37.77 13.25
N VAL A 21 -25.51 36.67 13.90
CA VAL A 21 -26.25 36.07 15.01
C VAL A 21 -25.80 36.72 16.31
N SER A 22 -26.78 37.20 17.10
CA SER A 22 -26.60 37.88 18.40
C SER A 22 -26.13 36.93 19.50
N GLN A 23 -25.29 37.42 20.42
CA GLN A 23 -24.58 36.63 21.43
C GLN A 23 -25.20 36.69 22.82
N ALA A 24 -25.05 35.57 23.54
CA ALA A 24 -25.29 35.50 25.00
C ALA A 24 -23.96 35.60 25.77
N GLU A 25 -23.97 36.35 26.88
CA GLU A 25 -22.81 36.60 27.74
C GLU A 25 -22.40 35.38 28.56
N THR A 26 -21.13 35.01 28.56
CA THR A 26 -20.52 34.01 29.45
C THR A 26 -19.51 34.61 30.40
N PRO A 27 -19.35 34.07 31.65
CA PRO A 27 -18.55 34.71 32.71
C PRO A 27 -17.03 34.66 32.46
N ALA A 28 -16.35 35.65 33.02
CA ALA A 28 -15.00 36.10 32.69
C ALA A 28 -13.88 35.12 33.06
N ILE A 29 -13.24 34.55 32.02
CA ILE A 29 -11.85 34.07 32.07
C ILE A 29 -10.97 35.19 31.49
N PRO A 30 -9.75 35.45 32.00
CA PRO A 30 -8.86 36.47 31.45
C PRO A 30 -8.64 36.30 29.95
N ASP A 31 -8.82 37.37 29.17
CA ASP A 31 -8.83 37.34 27.70
C ASP A 31 -7.56 36.71 27.09
N SER A 32 -6.40 36.89 27.75
CA SER A 32 -5.14 36.27 27.27
C SER A 32 -5.10 34.76 27.37
N THR A 33 -5.69 34.18 28.42
CA THR A 33 -5.75 32.72 28.63
C THR A 33 -6.80 32.10 27.72
N ARG A 34 -7.89 32.80 27.45
CA ARG A 34 -8.97 32.38 26.57
C ARG A 34 -8.51 32.34 25.11
N THR A 35 -7.79 33.39 24.68
CA THR A 35 -7.24 33.47 23.31
C THR A 35 -6.21 32.36 23.02
N ALA A 36 -5.36 32.03 24.02
CA ALA A 36 -4.38 30.97 23.89
C ALA A 36 -5.04 29.57 23.84
N LEU A 37 -6.11 29.35 24.65
CA LEU A 37 -6.86 28.09 24.65
C LEU A 37 -7.69 27.90 23.37
N GLU A 38 -8.30 28.97 22.87
CA GLU A 38 -9.14 28.95 21.67
C GLU A 38 -8.31 28.80 20.40
N SER A 39 -7.15 29.49 20.32
CA SER A 39 -6.21 29.28 19.21
C SER A 39 -5.59 27.88 19.19
N GLY A 40 -5.28 27.33 20.37
CA GLY A 40 -4.80 25.96 20.50
C GLY A 40 -5.86 24.90 20.12
N ARG A 41 -7.13 25.14 20.47
CA ARG A 41 -8.25 24.25 20.11
C ARG A 41 -8.54 24.30 18.61
N SER A 42 -8.61 25.48 17.99
CA SER A 42 -8.88 25.58 16.56
C SER A 42 -7.76 24.95 15.71
N GLN A 43 -6.50 25.13 16.09
CA GLN A 43 -5.38 24.46 15.42
C GLN A 43 -5.39 22.94 15.62
N ALA A 44 -5.72 22.48 16.83
CA ALA A 44 -5.84 21.05 17.10
C ALA A 44 -7.01 20.42 16.34
N GLU A 45 -8.17 21.09 16.24
CA GLU A 45 -9.30 20.61 15.44
C GLU A 45 -9.00 20.61 13.93
N ILE A 46 -8.34 21.64 13.43
CA ILE A 46 -7.90 21.68 12.03
C ILE A 46 -6.91 20.53 11.76
N MET A 47 -5.97 20.27 12.67
CA MET A 47 -5.04 19.14 12.56
C MET A 47 -5.76 17.81 12.70
N MET A 48 -6.73 17.64 13.59
CA MET A 48 -7.52 16.43 13.73
C MET A 48 -8.36 16.16 12.47
N ARG A 49 -9.05 17.16 11.95
CA ARG A 49 -9.80 17.02 10.68
C ARG A 49 -8.90 16.74 9.50
N ARG A 50 -7.70 17.32 9.46
CA ARG A 50 -6.69 17.03 8.45
C ARG A 50 -6.20 15.57 8.56
N ASN A 51 -5.93 15.11 9.78
CA ASN A 51 -5.52 13.72 10.02
C ASN A 51 -6.65 12.74 9.73
N GLU A 52 -7.89 13.00 10.18
CA GLU A 52 -9.06 12.17 9.84
C GLU A 52 -9.33 12.12 8.34
N TRP A 53 -9.08 13.21 7.62
CA TRP A 53 -9.25 13.26 6.18
C TRP A 53 -8.15 12.48 5.46
N SER A 54 -6.89 12.61 5.88
CA SER A 54 -5.76 11.82 5.38
C SER A 54 -5.94 10.33 5.70
N ASP A 55 -6.41 10.00 6.89
CA ASP A 55 -6.66 8.62 7.31
C ASP A 55 -7.84 7.99 6.56
N ARG A 56 -8.92 8.74 6.30
CA ARG A 56 -10.01 8.26 5.43
C ARG A 56 -9.54 8.04 3.99
N GLN A 57 -8.63 8.85 3.48
CA GLN A 57 -8.03 8.65 2.18
C GLN A 57 -7.12 7.40 2.18
N ARG A 58 -6.29 7.21 3.19
CA ARG A 58 -5.47 6.00 3.36
C ARG A 58 -6.33 4.74 3.45
N LEU A 59 -7.41 4.78 4.24
CA LEU A 59 -8.35 3.66 4.38
C LEU A 59 -9.15 3.39 3.10
N SER A 60 -9.49 4.40 2.30
CA SER A 60 -10.16 4.20 1.01
C SER A 60 -9.19 3.65 -0.05
N SER A 61 -7.93 4.06 -0.02
CA SER A 61 -6.87 3.51 -0.87
C SER A 61 -6.51 2.07 -0.46
N ALA A 62 -6.43 1.79 0.85
CA ALA A 62 -6.21 0.45 1.38
C ALA A 62 -7.35 -0.52 1.03
N LYS A 63 -8.61 -0.06 1.00
CA LYS A 63 -9.76 -0.89 0.56
C LYS A 63 -9.72 -1.26 -0.91
N GLY A 64 -9.05 -0.45 -1.75
CA GLY A 64 -8.80 -0.79 -3.15
C GLY A 64 -7.64 -1.76 -3.35
N SER A 65 -6.72 -1.88 -2.38
CA SER A 65 -5.53 -2.73 -2.44
C SER A 65 -5.73 -4.15 -1.89
N GLU A 66 -6.91 -4.44 -1.30
CA GLU A 66 -7.20 -5.78 -0.74
C GLU A 66 -7.37 -6.87 -1.82
N GLU A 67 -7.40 -6.48 -3.10
CA GLU A 67 -7.34 -7.40 -4.23
C GLU A 67 -6.19 -7.03 -5.19
N ALA A 68 -4.95 -7.13 -4.74
CA ALA A 68 -3.87 -7.43 -5.65
C ALA A 68 -4.11 -8.87 -6.15
N ARG A 69 -4.91 -9.01 -7.20
CA ARG A 69 -5.07 -10.27 -7.93
C ARG A 69 -3.70 -10.66 -8.47
N VAL A 70 -2.99 -11.46 -7.69
CA VAL A 70 -1.83 -12.21 -8.17
C VAL A 70 -2.39 -13.31 -9.08
N GLU A 71 -2.53 -13.03 -10.36
CA GLU A 71 -2.76 -14.08 -11.35
C GLU A 71 -1.49 -14.93 -11.44
N ASN A 72 -1.44 -15.97 -10.62
CA ASN A 72 -0.42 -17.01 -10.69
C ASN A 72 -0.64 -17.82 -11.97
N ARG A 73 -0.04 -17.42 -13.08
CA ARG A 73 0.17 -18.31 -14.21
C ARG A 73 1.32 -19.25 -13.85
N THR A 74 0.95 -20.37 -13.23
CA THR A 74 1.87 -21.41 -12.80
C THR A 74 2.47 -22.08 -14.02
N VAL A 75 3.79 -22.04 -14.16
CA VAL A 75 4.53 -22.89 -15.10
C VAL A 75 4.38 -24.33 -14.63
N GLU A 76 3.93 -25.22 -15.50
CA GLU A 76 3.90 -26.65 -15.23
C GLU A 76 5.34 -27.15 -15.07
N THR A 77 5.70 -27.50 -13.86
CA THR A 77 6.99 -28.15 -13.55
C THR A 77 6.83 -29.66 -13.72
N PRO A 78 7.77 -30.35 -14.38
CA PRO A 78 7.75 -31.80 -14.46
C PRO A 78 7.73 -32.39 -13.04
N SER A 79 6.70 -33.12 -12.69
CA SER A 79 6.56 -33.80 -11.41
C SER A 79 6.69 -35.31 -11.60
N LEU A 80 7.21 -35.98 -10.58
CA LEU A 80 7.23 -37.41 -10.50
C LEU A 80 5.77 -37.90 -10.53
N ASN A 81 5.45 -38.83 -11.45
CA ASN A 81 4.18 -39.54 -11.49
C ASN A 81 4.42 -40.98 -11.04
N LEU A 82 4.05 -41.29 -9.81
CA LEU A 82 3.94 -42.65 -9.31
C LEU A 82 2.45 -43.09 -9.37
N PRO A 83 2.15 -44.35 -9.69
CA PRO A 83 0.81 -44.87 -9.54
C PRO A 83 0.35 -44.76 -8.07
N ASP A 84 -0.90 -44.39 -7.83
CA ASP A 84 -1.48 -44.24 -6.48
C ASP A 84 -1.45 -45.50 -5.59
N THR A 85 -1.04 -46.63 -6.15
CA THR A 85 -0.99 -47.93 -5.47
C THR A 85 0.38 -48.28 -4.91
N GLU A 86 1.43 -47.50 -5.22
CA GLU A 86 2.79 -47.76 -4.71
C GLU A 86 3.10 -46.91 -3.49
N THR A 87 3.55 -47.57 -2.41
CA THR A 87 4.04 -46.91 -1.21
C THR A 87 5.56 -47.04 -1.11
N VAL A 88 6.21 -46.01 -0.62
CA VAL A 88 7.67 -45.94 -0.41
C VAL A 88 7.95 -45.84 1.09
N LYS A 89 8.83 -46.69 1.60
CA LYS A 89 9.30 -46.59 2.98
C LYS A 89 10.36 -45.50 3.07
N VAL A 90 9.95 -44.34 3.57
CA VAL A 90 10.81 -43.14 3.65
C VAL A 90 11.70 -43.21 4.88
N LYS A 91 13.00 -43.11 4.67
CA LYS A 91 14.02 -43.07 5.74
C LYS A 91 14.37 -41.61 6.08
N ASP A 92 14.55 -40.75 5.05
CA ASP A 92 14.94 -39.38 5.21
C ASP A 92 14.46 -38.48 4.06
N PHE A 93 14.55 -37.18 4.29
CA PHE A 93 14.24 -36.15 3.32
C PHE A 93 15.45 -35.27 3.07
N VAL A 94 15.71 -34.92 1.81
CA VAL A 94 16.73 -33.94 1.41
C VAL A 94 16.02 -32.77 0.72
N ILE A 95 16.30 -31.55 1.15
CA ILE A 95 15.61 -30.34 0.66
C ILE A 95 16.65 -29.43 0.03
N GLU A 96 16.58 -29.33 -1.31
CA GLU A 96 17.55 -28.60 -2.12
C GLU A 96 16.94 -27.35 -2.78
N GLY A 97 17.79 -26.50 -3.36
CA GLY A 97 17.39 -25.37 -4.23
C GLY A 97 17.07 -24.08 -3.49
N GLN A 98 17.37 -24.00 -2.18
CA GLN A 98 17.17 -22.79 -1.39
C GLN A 98 18.33 -22.54 -0.42
N ASP A 99 18.59 -21.27 -0.06
CA ASP A 99 19.61 -20.80 0.85
C ASP A 99 19.03 -19.89 1.96
N ILE A 100 17.70 -19.89 2.11
CA ILE A 100 16.96 -18.96 2.97
C ILE A 100 16.78 -19.50 4.37
N PHE A 101 16.46 -20.79 4.49
CA PHE A 101 16.21 -21.45 5.77
C PHE A 101 17.16 -22.61 5.97
N HIS A 102 17.55 -22.83 7.23
CA HIS A 102 18.32 -24.00 7.61
C HIS A 102 17.54 -25.29 7.31
N GLU A 103 18.23 -26.27 6.78
CA GLU A 103 17.65 -27.56 6.39
C GLU A 103 16.92 -28.24 7.55
N GLU A 104 17.49 -28.19 8.77
CA GLU A 104 16.87 -28.74 9.97
C GLU A 104 15.47 -28.17 10.26
N THR A 105 15.26 -26.86 9.98
CA THR A 105 13.95 -26.22 10.14
C THR A 105 12.92 -26.78 9.17
N LEU A 106 13.34 -27.04 7.93
CA LEU A 106 12.46 -27.61 6.91
C LEU A 106 12.20 -29.09 7.13
N GLN A 107 13.22 -29.85 7.55
CA GLN A 107 13.06 -31.26 7.90
C GLN A 107 12.13 -31.45 9.09
N ALA A 108 12.13 -30.54 10.07
CA ALA A 108 11.21 -30.56 11.20
C ALA A 108 9.72 -30.51 10.77
N LEU A 109 9.41 -29.89 9.61
CA LEU A 109 8.05 -29.87 9.04
C LEU A 109 7.57 -31.24 8.57
N LEU A 110 8.51 -32.16 8.33
CA LEU A 110 8.27 -33.51 7.80
C LEU A 110 8.59 -34.61 8.84
N ALA A 111 8.90 -34.23 10.07
CA ALA A 111 9.33 -35.19 11.10
C ALA A 111 8.30 -36.30 11.38
N ASP A 112 7.01 -35.99 11.20
CA ASP A 112 5.90 -36.93 11.37
C ASP A 112 5.81 -37.97 10.23
N GLN A 113 6.45 -37.72 9.10
CA GLN A 113 6.46 -38.60 7.91
C GLN A 113 7.71 -39.49 7.87
N LYS A 114 8.76 -39.14 8.59
CA LYS A 114 10.02 -39.90 8.61
C LYS A 114 9.85 -41.29 9.22
N GLY A 115 10.36 -42.31 8.54
CA GLY A 115 10.29 -43.71 8.99
C GLY A 115 8.97 -44.44 8.64
N LYS A 116 8.04 -43.77 7.96
CA LYS A 116 6.75 -44.36 7.55
C LYS A 116 6.75 -44.83 6.11
N GLU A 117 5.77 -45.67 5.78
CA GLU A 117 5.41 -45.95 4.40
C GLU A 117 4.46 -44.86 3.91
N LEU A 118 4.86 -44.13 2.88
CA LEU A 118 4.15 -42.98 2.34
C LEU A 118 3.68 -43.31 0.90
N SER A 119 2.48 -42.90 0.59
CA SER A 119 1.97 -42.82 -0.77
C SER A 119 2.54 -41.60 -1.50
N PHE A 120 2.42 -41.55 -2.82
CA PHE A 120 2.79 -40.39 -3.60
C PHE A 120 2.05 -39.13 -3.10
N GLN A 121 0.80 -39.26 -2.71
CA GLN A 121 -0.02 -38.18 -2.18
C GLN A 121 0.52 -37.63 -0.86
N ASP A 122 1.01 -38.51 0.04
CA ASP A 122 1.63 -38.08 1.31
C ASP A 122 2.94 -37.32 1.07
N ILE A 123 3.74 -37.79 0.10
CA ILE A 123 4.99 -37.17 -0.31
C ILE A 123 4.68 -35.78 -0.94
N GLN A 124 3.65 -35.68 -1.78
CA GLN A 124 3.20 -34.40 -2.35
C GLN A 124 2.71 -33.42 -1.26
N GLU A 125 1.99 -33.92 -0.25
CA GLU A 125 1.59 -33.09 0.89
C GLU A 125 2.81 -32.55 1.65
N GLY A 126 3.89 -33.32 1.76
CA GLY A 126 5.16 -32.87 2.31
C GLY A 126 5.71 -31.65 1.54
N ALA A 127 5.72 -31.72 0.20
CA ALA A 127 6.13 -30.59 -0.64
C ALA A 127 5.23 -29.36 -0.43
N ASP A 128 3.92 -29.59 -0.28
CA ASP A 128 2.97 -28.50 -0.03
C ASP A 128 3.13 -27.88 1.36
N ARG A 129 3.51 -28.66 2.37
CA ARG A 129 3.84 -28.13 3.72
C ARG A 129 5.03 -27.18 3.67
N ILE A 130 6.09 -27.57 2.95
CA ILE A 130 7.27 -26.72 2.74
C ILE A 130 6.86 -25.45 1.98
N THR A 131 6.11 -25.57 0.88
CA THR A 131 5.62 -24.43 0.11
C THR A 131 4.81 -23.45 0.98
N ARG A 132 3.87 -23.98 1.78
CA ARG A 132 3.08 -23.16 2.73
C ARG A 132 3.94 -22.46 3.75
N TYR A 133 4.99 -23.11 4.24
CA TYR A 133 5.93 -22.49 5.17
C TYR A 133 6.64 -21.30 4.55
N PHE A 134 7.19 -21.42 3.34
CA PHE A 134 7.82 -20.30 2.62
C PHE A 134 6.82 -19.15 2.41
N ARG A 135 5.60 -19.44 1.96
CA ARG A 135 4.56 -18.42 1.74
C ARG A 135 4.16 -17.72 3.03
N LYS A 136 4.05 -18.46 4.14
CA LYS A 136 3.80 -17.88 5.47
C LYS A 136 4.92 -16.96 5.94
N LYS A 137 6.16 -17.24 5.52
CA LYS A 137 7.34 -16.39 5.79
C LYS A 137 7.49 -15.23 4.81
N GLY A 138 6.50 -15.01 3.94
CA GLY A 138 6.46 -13.87 3.02
C GLY A 138 6.98 -14.16 1.61
N TYR A 139 7.54 -15.33 1.33
CA TYR A 139 8.03 -15.73 -0.01
C TYR A 139 6.86 -16.22 -0.87
N ILE A 140 6.09 -15.28 -1.42
CA ILE A 140 4.79 -15.58 -2.06
C ILE A 140 4.91 -16.37 -3.36
N VAL A 141 6.07 -16.35 -4.01
CA VAL A 141 6.37 -17.09 -5.25
C VAL A 141 7.33 -18.25 -4.96
N ALA A 142 7.11 -18.94 -3.85
CA ALA A 142 7.81 -20.18 -3.56
C ALA A 142 6.98 -21.38 -3.98
N LYS A 143 7.65 -22.39 -4.56
CA LYS A 143 7.09 -23.69 -4.95
C LYS A 143 8.07 -24.78 -4.60
N THR A 144 7.59 -25.83 -3.96
CA THR A 144 8.34 -27.07 -3.74
C THR A 144 7.75 -28.16 -4.62
N TYR A 145 8.60 -28.94 -5.24
CA TYR A 145 8.19 -30.05 -6.07
C TYR A 145 9.14 -31.24 -5.90
N ILE A 146 8.72 -32.38 -6.36
CA ILE A 146 9.45 -33.64 -6.31
C ILE A 146 10.05 -33.83 -7.70
N PRO A 147 11.38 -33.69 -7.89
CA PRO A 147 11.99 -33.98 -9.18
C PRO A 147 11.89 -35.47 -9.50
N PRO A 148 11.96 -35.85 -10.77
CA PRO A 148 12.12 -37.27 -11.15
C PRO A 148 13.36 -37.83 -10.45
N GLN A 149 13.17 -38.88 -9.65
CA GLN A 149 14.22 -39.47 -8.82
C GLN A 149 13.98 -40.95 -8.60
N ASP A 150 15.03 -41.72 -8.27
CA ASP A 150 14.94 -43.05 -7.76
C ASP A 150 14.72 -43.00 -6.22
N VAL A 151 13.68 -43.68 -5.77
CA VAL A 151 13.28 -43.69 -4.35
C VAL A 151 13.59 -45.03 -3.65
N THR A 152 14.35 -45.92 -4.31
CA THR A 152 14.66 -47.27 -3.82
C THR A 152 15.40 -47.26 -2.47
N ASP A 153 16.22 -46.23 -2.25
CA ASP A 153 16.98 -46.05 -1.00
C ASP A 153 16.15 -45.46 0.16
N GLY A 154 14.90 -45.08 -0.14
CA GLY A 154 13.98 -44.45 0.84
C GLY A 154 14.34 -43.00 1.20
N ILE A 155 15.13 -42.35 0.38
CA ILE A 155 15.44 -40.92 0.50
C ILE A 155 14.63 -40.15 -0.52
N ILE A 156 13.85 -39.16 -0.04
CA ILE A 156 13.04 -38.33 -0.91
C ILE A 156 13.70 -36.96 -1.04
N HIS A 157 14.01 -36.59 -2.27
CA HIS A 157 14.53 -35.26 -2.59
C HIS A 157 13.38 -34.30 -2.93
N TYR A 158 13.30 -33.19 -2.24
CA TYR A 158 12.45 -32.05 -2.55
C TYR A 158 13.29 -30.95 -3.15
N LYS A 159 12.80 -30.33 -4.21
CA LYS A 159 13.42 -29.12 -4.77
C LYS A 159 12.53 -27.91 -4.51
N VAL A 160 13.11 -26.90 -3.88
CA VAL A 160 12.43 -25.63 -3.58
C VAL A 160 12.89 -24.58 -4.58
N GLU A 161 11.96 -24.01 -5.29
CA GLU A 161 12.19 -22.85 -6.16
C GLU A 161 11.55 -21.62 -5.53
N VAL A 162 12.38 -20.59 -5.26
CA VAL A 162 11.92 -19.31 -4.74
C VAL A 162 12.12 -18.26 -5.82
N GLY A 163 11.02 -17.66 -6.28
CA GLY A 163 11.05 -16.69 -7.34
C GLY A 163 11.91 -15.46 -7.01
N ARG A 164 12.70 -15.02 -7.98
CA ARG A 164 13.48 -13.77 -7.92
C ARG A 164 12.91 -12.75 -8.87
N PHE A 165 13.03 -11.48 -8.53
CA PHE A 165 12.59 -10.41 -9.41
C PHE A 165 13.45 -10.37 -10.68
N ASP A 166 12.78 -10.31 -11.81
CA ASP A 166 13.33 -9.84 -13.09
C ASP A 166 13.30 -8.30 -13.14
N THR A 167 13.80 -7.72 -14.21
CA THR A 167 13.72 -6.28 -14.41
C THR A 167 12.27 -5.79 -14.33
N PRO A 168 11.91 -4.93 -13.35
CA PRO A 168 10.55 -4.44 -13.19
C PRO A 168 10.11 -3.58 -14.38
N SER A 169 8.85 -3.66 -14.76
CA SER A 169 8.23 -2.81 -15.77
C SER A 169 7.27 -1.84 -15.11
N ILE A 170 7.44 -0.55 -15.41
CA ILE A 170 6.59 0.52 -14.86
C ILE A 170 5.84 1.20 -16.00
N THR A 171 4.52 1.12 -15.99
CA THR A 171 3.62 1.85 -16.91
C THR A 171 3.04 3.04 -16.19
N ASN A 172 3.55 4.22 -16.46
CA ASN A 172 3.07 5.47 -15.87
C ASN A 172 1.98 6.12 -16.74
N LYS A 173 0.78 6.24 -16.22
CA LYS A 173 -0.34 6.94 -16.85
C LYS A 173 -0.60 8.32 -16.21
N THR A 174 0.22 8.73 -15.25
CA THR A 174 0.09 9.99 -14.52
C THR A 174 0.91 11.11 -15.15
N LYS A 175 0.86 12.30 -14.54
CA LYS A 175 1.74 13.42 -14.88
C LYS A 175 3.01 13.46 -14.02
N ILE A 176 3.21 12.50 -13.14
CA ILE A 176 4.43 12.37 -12.33
C ILE A 176 5.58 11.96 -13.24
N ARG A 177 6.79 12.43 -12.97
CA ARG A 177 7.99 12.04 -13.72
C ARG A 177 8.31 10.57 -13.48
N ASP A 178 8.65 9.83 -14.52
CA ASP A 178 9.02 8.41 -14.42
C ASP A 178 10.16 8.19 -13.42
N SER A 179 11.19 9.04 -13.46
CA SER A 179 12.32 8.98 -12.51
C SER A 179 11.92 9.14 -11.04
N ALA A 180 10.83 9.86 -10.75
CA ALA A 180 10.33 10.00 -9.39
C ALA A 180 9.62 8.71 -8.94
N ILE A 181 8.86 8.07 -9.84
CA ILE A 181 8.20 6.78 -9.57
C ILE A 181 9.24 5.68 -9.40
N GLU A 182 10.21 5.59 -10.33
CA GLU A 182 11.29 4.61 -10.28
C GLU A 182 12.08 4.70 -8.96
N LYS A 183 12.37 5.91 -8.50
CA LYS A 183 13.04 6.13 -7.22
C LYS A 183 12.24 5.57 -6.03
N GLN A 184 10.92 5.67 -6.04
CA GLN A 184 10.07 5.11 -4.98
C GLN A 184 9.92 3.58 -5.12
N ALA A 185 9.94 3.07 -6.35
CA ALA A 185 9.86 1.63 -6.63
C ALA A 185 11.15 0.86 -6.37
N GLN A 186 12.24 1.51 -5.94
CA GLN A 186 13.56 0.89 -5.67
C GLN A 186 13.56 -0.21 -4.59
N ALA A 187 12.46 -0.40 -3.87
CA ALA A 187 12.29 -1.54 -2.97
C ALA A 187 12.34 -2.90 -3.70
N VAL A 188 12.10 -2.90 -5.01
CA VAL A 188 12.15 -4.07 -5.88
C VAL A 188 13.37 -3.96 -6.79
N LYS A 189 14.34 -4.86 -6.59
CA LYS A 189 15.56 -4.94 -7.41
C LYS A 189 15.65 -6.27 -8.09
N GLU A 190 16.15 -6.26 -9.33
CA GLU A 190 16.44 -7.47 -10.09
C GLU A 190 17.35 -8.43 -9.32
N GLY A 191 17.07 -9.73 -9.40
CA GLY A 191 17.79 -10.80 -8.73
C GLY A 191 17.47 -11.02 -7.25
N GLU A 192 16.75 -10.10 -6.59
CA GLU A 192 16.32 -10.28 -5.22
C GLU A 192 15.11 -11.21 -5.13
N TYR A 193 14.93 -11.89 -4.00
CA TYR A 193 13.77 -12.74 -3.77
C TYR A 193 12.46 -11.95 -3.74
N VAL A 194 11.43 -12.51 -4.37
CA VAL A 194 10.08 -11.94 -4.37
C VAL A 194 9.46 -12.17 -3.01
N THR A 195 9.34 -11.09 -2.24
CA THR A 195 8.69 -11.12 -0.92
C THR A 195 7.48 -10.19 -0.90
N ARG A 196 6.49 -10.54 -0.07
CA ARG A 196 5.30 -9.73 0.17
C ARG A 196 5.68 -8.30 0.59
N ASP A 197 6.57 -8.17 1.57
CA ASP A 197 6.96 -6.88 2.14
C ASP A 197 7.57 -5.94 1.09
N LYS A 198 8.39 -6.48 0.17
CA LYS A 198 8.97 -5.67 -0.91
C LYS A 198 7.92 -5.19 -1.90
N LEU A 199 6.96 -6.06 -2.24
CA LEU A 199 5.86 -5.70 -3.14
C LEU A 199 4.96 -4.65 -2.52
N GLU A 200 4.49 -4.89 -1.30
CA GLU A 200 3.64 -3.96 -0.57
C GLU A 200 4.33 -2.61 -0.38
N ARG A 201 5.61 -2.63 0.00
CA ARG A 201 6.39 -1.41 0.16
C ARG A 201 6.51 -0.62 -1.14
N ALA A 202 6.77 -1.28 -2.27
CA ALA A 202 6.86 -0.62 -3.56
C ALA A 202 5.52 0.02 -3.96
N VAL A 203 4.41 -0.71 -3.79
CA VAL A 203 3.06 -0.20 -4.07
C VAL A 203 2.72 0.97 -3.17
N TRP A 204 2.94 0.86 -1.87
CA TRP A 204 2.62 1.93 -0.92
C TRP A 204 3.41 3.20 -1.16
N LEU A 205 4.74 3.08 -1.37
CA LEU A 205 5.59 4.25 -1.62
C LEU A 205 5.18 5.00 -2.90
N VAL A 206 4.75 4.28 -3.94
CA VAL A 206 4.26 4.92 -5.17
C VAL A 206 2.85 5.46 -5.00
N SER A 207 1.96 4.75 -4.30
CA SER A 207 0.59 5.21 -4.04
C SER A 207 0.51 6.38 -3.04
N ASP A 208 1.53 6.55 -2.18
CA ASP A 208 1.65 7.72 -1.30
C ASP A 208 2.04 9.00 -2.05
N MET A 209 2.51 8.88 -3.29
CA MET A 209 2.77 10.05 -4.13
C MET A 209 1.47 10.75 -4.51
N ALA A 210 1.44 12.06 -4.38
CA ALA A 210 0.25 12.83 -4.66
C ALA A 210 -0.17 12.74 -6.13
N GLY A 211 -1.37 12.23 -6.37
CA GLY A 211 -1.91 12.02 -7.71
C GLY A 211 -1.56 10.67 -8.33
N ALA A 212 -1.13 9.68 -7.54
CA ALA A 212 -0.82 8.33 -8.00
C ALA A 212 -1.69 7.27 -7.30
N ASP A 213 -2.11 6.25 -8.05
CA ASP A 213 -2.65 4.99 -7.58
C ASP A 213 -1.86 3.86 -8.26
N ALA A 214 -1.05 3.13 -7.49
CA ALA A 214 -0.19 2.09 -8.03
C ALA A 214 -0.83 0.71 -7.87
N ARG A 215 -0.80 -0.07 -8.95
CA ARG A 215 -1.22 -1.48 -8.97
C ARG A 215 -0.10 -2.32 -9.53
N VAL A 216 0.05 -3.53 -8.99
CA VAL A 216 1.07 -4.47 -9.44
C VAL A 216 0.45 -5.78 -9.87
N ALA A 217 1.02 -6.33 -10.93
CA ALA A 217 0.80 -7.70 -11.35
C ALA A 217 2.14 -8.43 -11.41
N LEU A 218 2.13 -9.72 -11.12
CA LEU A 218 3.29 -10.59 -11.30
C LEU A 218 3.07 -11.46 -12.53
N SER A 219 4.04 -11.42 -13.45
CA SER A 219 4.07 -12.24 -14.64
C SER A 219 5.34 -13.08 -14.67
N GLN A 220 5.40 -14.05 -15.58
CA GLN A 220 6.59 -14.85 -15.77
C GLN A 220 7.74 -13.97 -16.23
N GLY A 221 8.91 -14.12 -15.62
CA GLY A 221 10.14 -13.43 -16.00
C GLY A 221 10.79 -13.99 -17.26
N SER A 222 11.87 -13.38 -17.66
CA SER A 222 12.65 -13.75 -18.86
C SER A 222 13.39 -15.07 -18.72
N GLN A 223 13.68 -15.50 -17.48
CA GLN A 223 14.39 -16.75 -17.17
C GLN A 223 13.55 -17.64 -16.25
N PRO A 224 13.76 -18.98 -16.28
CA PRO A 224 13.16 -19.88 -15.32
C PRO A 224 13.49 -19.45 -13.88
N GLY A 225 12.47 -19.47 -12.99
CA GLY A 225 12.62 -19.04 -11.60
C GLY A 225 12.61 -17.51 -11.39
N THR A 226 12.47 -16.72 -12.46
CA THR A 226 12.30 -15.27 -12.33
C THR A 226 10.85 -14.84 -12.52
N VAL A 227 10.50 -13.72 -11.89
CA VAL A 227 9.15 -13.14 -11.90
C VAL A 227 9.27 -11.66 -12.23
N LYS A 228 8.59 -11.24 -13.28
CA LYS A 228 8.52 -9.84 -13.68
C LYS A 228 7.44 -9.12 -12.88
N LEU A 229 7.80 -7.99 -12.32
CA LEU A 229 6.85 -7.06 -11.70
C LEU A 229 6.36 -6.07 -12.75
N ASP A 230 5.08 -6.11 -13.06
CA ASP A 230 4.41 -5.13 -13.92
C ASP A 230 3.62 -4.16 -13.02
N MET A 231 4.17 -2.94 -12.84
CA MET A 231 3.53 -1.88 -12.06
C MET A 231 2.81 -0.93 -13.01
N THR A 232 1.53 -0.70 -12.78
CA THR A 232 0.76 0.33 -13.47
C THR A 232 0.42 1.43 -12.48
N VAL A 233 0.80 2.67 -12.81
CA VAL A 233 0.50 3.86 -11.99
C VAL A 233 -0.56 4.68 -12.70
N GLU A 234 -1.74 4.74 -12.10
CA GLU A 234 -2.90 5.47 -12.62
C GLU A 234 -3.06 6.82 -11.91
N PRO A 235 -3.67 7.83 -12.58
CA PRO A 235 -3.90 9.11 -11.94
C PRO A 235 -4.96 8.98 -10.85
N TYR A 236 -4.61 9.39 -9.64
CA TYR A 236 -5.55 9.55 -8.55
C TYR A 236 -5.98 11.01 -8.45
N ILE A 237 -7.29 11.27 -8.57
CA ILE A 237 -7.86 12.61 -8.45
C ILE A 237 -8.63 12.68 -7.14
N GLY A 238 -8.01 13.23 -6.11
CA GLY A 238 -8.65 13.51 -4.82
C GLY A 238 -9.57 14.74 -4.88
N LYS A 239 -10.22 15.03 -3.76
CA LYS A 239 -10.97 16.28 -3.58
C LYS A 239 -9.98 17.44 -3.51
N HIS A 240 -10.28 18.54 -4.23
CA HIS A 240 -9.34 19.64 -4.43
C HIS A 240 -9.64 20.88 -3.59
N GLY A 241 -10.61 20.87 -2.70
CA GLY A 241 -10.89 22.02 -1.88
C GLY A 241 -11.92 21.76 -0.79
N LEU A 242 -11.82 22.55 0.28
CA LEU A 242 -12.74 22.59 1.40
C LEU A 242 -13.06 24.05 1.71
N ILE A 243 -14.35 24.35 1.84
CA ILE A 243 -14.82 25.62 2.36
C ILE A 243 -15.41 25.33 3.73
N SER A 244 -14.99 26.08 4.76
CA SER A 244 -15.57 25.99 6.09
C SER A 244 -16.00 27.36 6.59
N ALA A 245 -17.04 27.38 7.44
CA ALA A 245 -17.50 28.55 8.16
C ALA A 245 -17.86 28.11 9.57
N ASP A 246 -17.33 28.79 10.55
CA ASP A 246 -17.61 28.52 11.95
C ASP A 246 -17.64 29.84 12.78
N ASN A 247 -17.96 29.72 14.06
CA ASN A 247 -18.04 30.83 15.00
C ASN A 247 -17.09 30.67 16.19
N TYR A 248 -15.99 29.96 16.00
CA TYR A 248 -14.99 29.71 17.03
C TYR A 248 -13.89 30.77 17.10
N GLY A 249 -14.00 31.81 16.32
CA GLY A 249 -13.05 32.92 16.33
C GLY A 249 -13.00 33.66 17.66
N SER A 250 -11.92 34.42 17.92
CA SER A 250 -11.73 35.17 19.14
C SER A 250 -12.44 36.53 19.11
N ARG A 251 -12.71 37.12 20.31
CA ARG A 251 -13.29 38.47 20.42
C ARG A 251 -12.41 39.54 19.75
N ALA A 252 -11.10 39.35 19.74
CA ALA A 252 -10.16 40.31 19.16
C ALA A 252 -10.13 40.27 17.65
N MET A 253 -10.23 39.06 17.07
CA MET A 253 -10.11 38.82 15.63
C MET A 253 -11.46 38.77 14.90
N GLY A 254 -12.56 38.56 15.63
CA GLY A 254 -13.90 38.29 15.10
C GLY A 254 -14.33 36.88 15.43
N TYR A 255 -15.65 36.71 15.68
CA TYR A 255 -16.18 35.40 16.09
C TYR A 255 -16.43 34.46 14.92
N ASN A 256 -16.86 35.00 13.78
CA ASN A 256 -17.13 34.20 12.60
C ASN A 256 -15.83 34.04 11.83
N GLU A 257 -15.49 32.78 11.52
CA GLU A 257 -14.32 32.40 10.76
C GLU A 257 -14.74 31.71 9.47
N TYR A 258 -14.17 32.14 8.37
CA TYR A 258 -14.40 31.55 7.05
C TYR A 258 -13.05 31.10 6.51
N SER A 259 -12.95 29.85 6.07
CA SER A 259 -11.73 29.36 5.45
C SER A 259 -12.00 28.67 4.12
N LEU A 260 -11.01 28.78 3.25
CA LEU A 260 -10.93 28.09 1.98
C LEU A 260 -9.58 27.39 1.92
N ASP A 261 -9.60 26.07 1.88
CA ASP A 261 -8.43 25.24 1.64
C ASP A 261 -8.50 24.69 0.23
N TYR A 262 -7.38 24.69 -0.48
CA TYR A 262 -7.29 24.14 -1.82
C TYR A 262 -6.05 23.26 -1.94
N ASP A 263 -6.26 22.04 -2.45
CA ASP A 263 -5.21 21.03 -2.65
C ASP A 263 -4.71 21.05 -4.09
N PHE A 264 -3.40 21.26 -4.24
CA PHE A 264 -2.70 21.11 -5.50
C PHE A 264 -1.95 19.77 -5.49
N TRP A 265 -2.42 18.85 -6.29
CA TRP A 265 -1.81 17.54 -6.44
C TRP A 265 -0.76 17.57 -7.53
N ASN A 266 0.47 17.16 -7.17
CA ASN A 266 1.60 17.01 -8.09
C ASN A 266 1.96 18.30 -8.87
N PRO A 267 2.02 19.50 -8.25
CA PRO A 267 2.33 20.75 -8.93
C PRO A 267 3.74 20.76 -9.55
N ALA A 268 4.75 20.16 -8.89
CA ALA A 268 6.10 20.07 -9.42
C ALA A 268 6.36 18.77 -10.22
N ARG A 269 5.35 17.93 -10.43
CA ARG A 269 5.43 16.66 -11.16
C ARG A 269 6.36 15.62 -10.52
N ASN A 270 6.52 15.68 -9.19
CA ASN A 270 7.31 14.72 -8.40
C ASN A 270 6.46 13.89 -7.43
N GLY A 271 5.11 13.93 -7.58
CA GLY A 271 4.20 13.32 -6.61
C GLY A 271 4.08 14.15 -5.33
N ASP A 272 4.27 15.46 -5.44
CA ASP A 272 4.20 16.43 -4.36
C ASP A 272 2.78 16.91 -4.12
N HIS A 273 2.50 17.34 -2.89
CA HIS A 273 1.20 17.87 -2.47
C HIS A 273 1.39 19.23 -1.84
N LEU A 274 0.71 20.25 -2.39
CA LEU A 274 0.70 21.61 -1.86
C LEU A 274 -0.73 21.96 -1.44
N ILE A 275 -0.87 22.45 -0.21
CA ILE A 275 -2.14 22.96 0.31
C ILE A 275 -2.02 24.49 0.44
N ALA A 276 -2.95 25.20 -0.14
CA ALA A 276 -3.11 26.64 0.09
C ALA A 276 -4.36 26.88 0.92
N SER A 277 -4.21 27.61 2.03
CA SER A 277 -5.29 27.95 2.94
C SER A 277 -5.44 29.46 3.04
N ILE A 278 -6.66 29.96 2.94
CA ILE A 278 -7.01 31.37 3.17
C ILE A 278 -8.12 31.38 4.20
N SER A 279 -7.94 32.14 5.28
CA SER A 279 -8.97 32.34 6.30
C SER A 279 -9.22 33.85 6.53
N THR A 280 -10.47 34.18 6.86
CA THR A 280 -10.89 35.52 7.22
C THR A 280 -11.96 35.46 8.30
N THR A 281 -11.96 36.44 9.19
CA THR A 281 -12.96 36.56 10.28
C THR A 281 -14.12 37.46 9.93
N GLY A 282 -14.14 38.09 8.77
CA GLY A 282 -15.22 38.99 8.33
C GLY A 282 -15.30 40.30 9.10
N ARG A 283 -14.38 40.57 10.03
CA ARG A 283 -14.34 41.83 10.76
C ARG A 283 -13.53 42.85 9.99
N HIS A 284 -14.11 44.01 9.72
CA HIS A 284 -13.35 45.15 9.20
C HIS A 284 -12.32 45.60 10.23
N MET A 285 -11.04 45.39 9.93
CA MET A 285 -9.94 45.86 10.79
C MET A 285 -9.66 47.36 10.67
N PHE A 286 -10.53 48.13 10.04
CA PHE A 286 -10.36 49.58 9.90
C PHE A 286 -11.61 50.29 10.44
N ASN A 287 -11.50 50.83 11.62
CA ASN A 287 -12.15 52.07 12.07
C ASN A 287 -11.12 53.17 12.05
#